data_9c08b9b050423c393cf9543f72d5ccef
#
_entry.id   9c08b9b050423c393cf9543f72d5ccef
#
_cell.length_a   1.000
_cell.length_b   1.000
_cell.length_c   1.000
_cell.angle_alpha   90.00
_cell.angle_beta   90.00
_cell.angle_gamma   90.00
#
_symmetry.space_group_name_H-M   'P 1'
#
loop_
_entity.id
_entity.type
_entity.pdbx_description
1 polymer ?
#
loop_
_entity_poly.entity_id
_entity_poly.type
_entity_poly.pdbx_seq_one_letter_code
_entity_poly.pdbx_strand_id
1 'polypeptide(L)' 'SSCIDTIPKSRCTAFQCKHSMKYRLSFCRKTCGTC' A
#
# COMPACT_ATOMS: atom_id res chain seq x y z
N SER A 1 -2.39 14.63 -7.56
CA SER A 1 -2.11 13.88 -6.34
C SER A 1 -1.38 12.59 -6.67
N SER A 2 -0.61 12.10 -5.72
CA SER A 2 0.30 10.99 -5.96
C SER A 2 -0.13 9.71 -5.24
N CYS A 3 -1.37 9.31 -5.44
CA CYS A 3 -1.84 8.07 -4.83
C CYS A 3 -1.43 6.88 -5.70
N ILE A 4 -0.21 6.43 -5.51
CA ILE A 4 0.33 5.32 -6.29
C ILE A 4 1.01 4.30 -5.38
N ASP A 5 1.13 3.08 -5.88
CA ASP A 5 1.92 2.04 -5.24
C ASP A 5 3.36 2.17 -5.71
N THR A 6 4.31 2.15 -4.79
CA THR A 6 5.72 2.22 -5.15
C THR A 6 6.33 0.83 -5.35
N ILE A 7 5.59 -0.21 -5.06
CA ILE A 7 6.00 -1.60 -5.28
C ILE A 7 4.90 -2.31 -6.06
N PRO A 8 5.20 -3.48 -6.67
CA PRO A 8 4.21 -4.21 -7.45
C PRO A 8 2.99 -4.60 -6.61
N LYS A 9 1.83 -4.57 -7.24
CA LYS A 9 0.59 -4.94 -6.57
C LYS A 9 0.66 -6.36 -5.98
N SER A 10 1.42 -7.24 -6.59
CA SER A 10 1.58 -8.60 -6.09
C SER A 10 2.18 -8.63 -4.68
N ARG A 11 2.83 -7.55 -4.28
CA ARG A 11 3.40 -7.43 -2.94
C ARG A 11 2.49 -6.71 -1.97
N CYS A 12 1.43 -6.11 -2.48
CA CYS A 12 0.49 -5.35 -1.66
C CYS A 12 -0.67 -6.24 -1.27
N THR A 13 -0.49 -7.02 -0.22
CA THR A 13 -1.53 -7.94 0.25
C THR A 13 -2.36 -7.31 1.36
N ALA A 14 -3.54 -7.88 1.59
CA ALA A 14 -4.41 -7.42 2.67
C ALA A 14 -3.71 -7.50 4.02
N PHE A 15 -2.87 -8.52 4.20
CA PHE A 15 -2.12 -8.68 5.43
C PHE A 15 -1.19 -7.48 5.65
N GLN A 16 -0.46 -7.09 4.60
CA GLN A 16 0.45 -5.96 4.71
C GLN A 16 -0.30 -4.65 4.95
N CYS A 17 -1.42 -4.47 4.28
CA CYS A 17 -2.22 -3.26 4.48
C CYS A 17 -2.71 -3.15 5.92
N LYS A 18 -3.00 -4.28 6.54
CA LYS A 18 -3.54 -4.31 7.89
C LYS A 18 -2.45 -4.22 8.96
N HIS A 19 -1.33 -4.88 8.74
CA HIS A 19 -0.32 -5.03 9.78
C HIS A 19 0.95 -4.22 9.57
N SER A 20 1.19 -3.72 8.37
CA SER A 20 2.39 -2.93 8.09
C SER A 20 2.02 -1.50 7.74
N MET A 21 2.36 -0.59 8.63
CA MET A 21 2.09 0.83 8.39
C MET A 21 2.88 1.36 7.21
N LYS A 22 4.10 0.87 7.00
CA LYS A 22 4.92 1.31 5.89
C LYS A 22 4.28 0.93 4.55
N TYR A 23 3.75 -0.27 4.45
CA TYR A 23 3.07 -0.69 3.23
C TYR A 23 1.82 0.14 3.01
N ARG A 24 1.03 0.33 4.05
CA ARG A 24 -0.22 1.06 3.95
C ARG A 24 -0.02 2.53 3.63
N LEU A 25 0.97 3.15 4.26
CA LEU A 25 1.15 4.60 4.17
C LEU A 25 2.18 5.03 3.12
N SER A 26 2.97 4.11 2.60
CA SER A 26 4.05 4.47 1.69
C SER A 26 4.09 3.58 0.45
N PHE A 27 4.26 2.28 0.63
CA PHE A 27 4.50 1.38 -0.50
C PHE A 27 3.23 1.05 -1.28
N CYS A 28 2.11 0.90 -0.61
CA CYS A 28 0.87 0.42 -1.22
C CYS A 28 -0.29 1.35 -0.94
N ARG A 29 -0.06 2.64 -1.07
CA ARG A 29 -1.09 3.62 -0.74
C ARG A 29 -2.35 3.44 -1.58
N LYS A 30 -2.16 3.21 -2.87
CA LYS A 30 -3.30 3.04 -3.77
C LYS A 30 -4.02 1.72 -3.50
N THR A 31 -3.27 0.62 -3.43
CA THR A 31 -3.85 -0.70 -3.21
C THR A 31 -4.51 -0.80 -1.85
N CYS A 32 -3.89 -0.23 -0.82
CA CYS A 32 -4.44 -0.26 0.54
C CYS A 32 -5.53 0.78 0.76
N GLY A 33 -5.70 1.70 -0.18
CA GLY A 33 -6.75 2.70 -0.09
C GLY A 33 -6.53 3.74 0.99
N THR A 34 -5.29 4.17 1.19
CA THR A 34 -4.96 5.16 2.23
C THR A 34 -4.84 6.59 1.70
N CYS A 35 -5.30 6.83 0.49
CA CYS A 35 -5.32 8.20 -0.03
C CYS A 35 -6.66 8.60 -0.67
#